data_7a3ddaf3c360ee7edb5903ce8319aac6
#
_entry.id   7a3ddaf3c360ee7edb5903ce8319aac6
#
_cell.length_a   1.000
_cell.length_b   1.000
_cell.length_c   1.000
_cell.angle_alpha   90.00
_cell.angle_beta   90.00
_cell.angle_gamma   90.00
#
_symmetry.space_group_name_H-M   'P 1'
#
loop_
_entity.id
_entity.type
_entity.pdbx_description
1 polymer ?
#
loop_
_entity_poly.entity_id
_entity_poly.type
_entity_poly.pdbx_seq_one_letter_code
_entity_poly.pdbx_strand_id
1 'polypeptide(L)'
;MTTGTVSPLYGNPSADAPAWAEVDRRLAAAPLYWIVTVRRDGRPHAVPLCGVWRDGAFFFCTGDAEQKMRNLEHDPHVVVTAGPLGADGWGSGKDVAVEGIATRVDDEVLLRQLADEWTRKYAGDWQWEVREGRFFELSHQGDGTGDGALVFRVPPDKVLVFGDQHGQTTYRF
;
A
#
# COMPACT_ATOMS: atom_id res chain seq x y z
N MET A 1 -4.12 21.20 2.89
CA MET A 1 -2.88 20.47 2.52
C MET A 1 -2.36 19.76 3.76
N THR A 2 -2.05 18.50 3.67
CA THR A 2 -1.49 17.72 4.77
C THR A 2 -0.06 18.16 5.04
N THR A 3 0.25 18.54 6.28
CA THR A 3 1.56 19.04 6.69
C THR A 3 2.27 17.99 7.52
N GLY A 4 3.53 17.70 7.19
CA GLY A 4 4.38 16.80 7.94
C GLY A 4 4.97 17.49 9.19
N THR A 5 5.16 16.71 10.23
CA THR A 5 5.84 17.13 11.45
C THR A 5 7.11 16.30 11.64
N VAL A 6 8.27 16.95 11.63
CA VAL A 6 9.55 16.28 11.93
C VAL A 6 9.56 15.88 13.40
N SER A 7 9.97 14.65 13.70
CA SER A 7 10.00 14.12 15.05
C SER A 7 11.04 14.90 15.90
N PRO A 8 10.67 15.42 17.07
CA PRO A 8 11.63 16.08 17.93
C PRO A 8 12.66 15.13 18.56
N LEU A 9 12.37 13.81 18.56
CA LEU A 9 13.24 12.80 19.17
C LEU A 9 14.11 12.07 18.13
N TYR A 10 13.55 11.84 16.92
CA TYR A 10 14.18 11.00 15.89
C TYR A 10 14.33 11.73 14.55
N GLY A 11 14.07 13.01 14.52
CA GLY A 11 14.23 13.87 13.35
C GLY A 11 15.35 14.90 13.53
N ASN A 12 15.65 15.58 12.43
CA ASN A 12 16.54 16.74 12.44
C ASN A 12 15.68 18.01 12.66
N PRO A 13 15.77 18.68 13.83
CA PRO A 13 14.93 19.85 14.11
C PRO A 13 15.15 21.04 13.16
N SER A 14 16.27 21.04 12.45
CA SER A 14 16.64 22.10 11.50
C SER A 14 16.22 21.78 10.06
N ALA A 15 15.64 20.61 9.82
CA ALA A 15 15.18 20.20 8.51
C ALA A 15 13.68 20.43 8.34
N ASP A 16 13.28 20.80 7.13
CA ASP A 16 11.88 20.85 6.76
C ASP A 16 11.32 19.44 6.51
N ALA A 17 10.07 19.24 6.88
CA ALA A 17 9.35 18.03 6.52
C ALA A 17 9.20 17.96 4.98
N PRO A 18 9.35 16.77 4.36
CA PRO A 18 9.05 16.61 2.94
C PRO A 18 7.64 17.11 2.61
N ALA A 19 7.46 17.67 1.43
CA ALA A 19 6.12 18.00 0.96
C ALA A 19 5.29 16.72 0.77
N TRP A 20 4.03 16.70 1.23
CA TRP A 20 3.16 15.53 1.05
C TRP A 20 3.11 15.04 -0.41
N ALA A 21 3.03 15.96 -1.38
CA ALA A 21 3.03 15.62 -2.80
C ALA A 21 4.27 14.82 -3.26
N GLU A 22 5.40 14.97 -2.58
CA GLU A 22 6.58 14.15 -2.86
C GLU A 22 6.42 12.72 -2.31
N VAL A 23 5.91 12.58 -1.10
CA VAL A 23 5.62 11.29 -0.47
C VAL A 23 4.57 10.52 -1.27
N ASP A 24 3.50 11.18 -1.65
CA ASP A 24 2.40 10.65 -2.48
C ASP A 24 2.92 10.09 -3.81
N ARG A 25 3.74 10.86 -4.53
CA ARG A 25 4.37 10.38 -5.78
C ARG A 25 5.29 9.19 -5.56
N ARG A 26 6.03 9.14 -4.45
CA ARG A 26 6.89 8.00 -4.11
C ARG A 26 6.08 6.74 -3.84
N LEU A 27 4.99 6.86 -3.08
CA LEU A 27 4.07 5.76 -2.85
C LEU A 27 3.48 5.26 -4.17
N ALA A 28 3.06 6.14 -5.07
CA ALA A 28 2.53 5.75 -6.38
C ALA A 28 3.58 5.03 -7.26
N ALA A 29 4.84 5.45 -7.19
CA ALA A 29 5.93 4.88 -7.99
C ALA A 29 6.52 3.59 -7.40
N ALA A 30 6.18 3.21 -6.17
CA ALA A 30 6.74 2.02 -5.53
C ALA A 30 6.42 0.75 -6.31
N PRO A 31 7.43 -0.04 -6.72
CA PRO A 31 7.20 -1.25 -7.53
C PRO A 31 6.62 -2.40 -6.70
N LEU A 32 6.88 -2.41 -5.41
CA LEU A 32 6.45 -3.43 -4.47
C LEU A 32 6.15 -2.79 -3.11
N TYR A 33 5.20 -3.37 -2.40
CA TYR A 33 4.86 -2.98 -1.04
C TYR A 33 4.95 -4.19 -0.12
N TRP A 34 5.09 -3.93 1.17
CA TRP A 34 4.87 -4.93 2.19
C TRP A 34 3.62 -4.56 2.97
N ILE A 35 2.73 -5.52 3.19
CA ILE A 35 1.60 -5.33 4.09
C ILE A 35 1.81 -6.13 5.37
N VAL A 36 1.56 -5.48 6.50
CA VAL A 36 1.55 -6.10 7.81
C VAL A 36 0.12 -6.15 8.31
N THR A 37 -0.33 -7.33 8.67
CA THR A 37 -1.64 -7.63 9.27
C THR A 37 -1.44 -8.37 10.59
N VAL A 38 -2.47 -8.44 11.43
CA VAL A 38 -2.38 -9.07 12.75
C VAL A 38 -3.19 -10.37 12.78
N ARG A 39 -2.55 -11.47 13.17
CA ARG A 39 -3.22 -12.76 13.39
C ARG A 39 -4.10 -12.70 14.63
N ARG A 40 -5.07 -13.61 14.75
CA ARG A 40 -5.94 -13.73 15.93
C ARG A 40 -5.21 -13.89 17.25
N ASP A 41 -4.00 -14.45 17.22
CA ASP A 41 -3.15 -14.63 18.41
C ASP A 41 -2.22 -13.43 18.68
N GLY A 42 -2.42 -12.31 17.96
CA GLY A 42 -1.65 -11.08 18.10
C GLY A 42 -0.31 -11.07 17.37
N ARG A 43 0.11 -12.18 16.74
CA ARG A 43 1.37 -12.19 15.98
C ARG A 43 1.24 -11.39 14.68
N PRO A 44 2.21 -10.54 14.34
CA PRO A 44 2.23 -9.87 13.05
C PRO A 44 2.46 -10.87 11.92
N HIS A 45 1.88 -10.56 10.76
CA HIS A 45 2.05 -11.30 9.51
C HIS A 45 2.40 -10.28 8.42
N ALA A 46 3.63 -10.32 7.93
CA ALA A 46 4.16 -9.43 6.90
C ALA A 46 4.43 -10.20 5.62
N VAL A 47 3.93 -9.70 4.50
CA VAL A 47 4.16 -10.28 3.17
C VAL A 47 4.34 -9.18 2.13
N PRO A 48 5.20 -9.42 1.09
CA PRO A 48 5.26 -8.53 -0.05
C PRO A 48 4.01 -8.71 -0.92
N LEU A 49 3.60 -7.65 -1.59
CA LEU A 49 2.52 -7.71 -2.58
C LEU A 49 2.60 -6.58 -3.61
N CYS A 50 2.04 -6.86 -4.78
CA CYS A 50 1.75 -5.86 -5.79
C CYS A 50 0.48 -5.09 -5.40
N GLY A 51 0.50 -3.78 -5.55
CA GLY A 51 -0.62 -2.92 -5.24
C GLY A 51 -0.50 -1.58 -5.95
N VAL A 52 -1.54 -0.77 -5.86
CA VAL A 52 -1.53 0.58 -6.41
C VAL A 52 -1.80 1.61 -5.32
N TRP A 53 -1.14 2.75 -5.45
CA TRP A 53 -1.43 3.94 -4.67
C TRP A 53 -2.13 4.94 -5.57
N ARG A 54 -3.35 5.29 -5.23
CA ARG A 54 -4.19 6.17 -6.03
C ARG A 54 -5.06 7.04 -5.14
N ASP A 55 -5.20 8.31 -5.51
CA ASP A 55 -6.06 9.27 -4.81
C ASP A 55 -5.83 9.30 -3.29
N GLY A 56 -4.54 9.23 -2.88
CA GLY A 56 -4.12 9.26 -1.49
C GLY A 56 -4.46 8.02 -0.68
N ALA A 57 -4.73 6.88 -1.31
CA ALA A 57 -4.99 5.60 -0.65
C ALA A 57 -4.23 4.45 -1.32
N PHE A 58 -3.91 3.43 -0.53
CA PHE A 58 -3.35 2.18 -1.04
C PHE A 58 -4.45 1.19 -1.38
N PHE A 59 -4.28 0.45 -2.48
CA PHE A 59 -5.18 -0.62 -2.91
C PHE A 59 -4.40 -1.92 -3.12
N PHE A 60 -4.96 -3.01 -2.64
CA PHE A 60 -4.41 -4.36 -2.81
C PHE A 60 -5.53 -5.38 -2.97
N CYS A 61 -5.18 -6.57 -3.46
CA CYS A 61 -6.13 -7.69 -3.55
C CYS A 61 -5.64 -8.90 -2.75
N THR A 62 -6.58 -9.77 -2.37
CA THR A 62 -6.31 -11.01 -1.65
C THR A 62 -7.40 -12.04 -1.91
N GLY A 63 -6.97 -13.30 -2.12
CA GLY A 63 -7.88 -14.44 -2.19
C GLY A 63 -8.41 -14.85 -0.80
N ASP A 64 -9.59 -15.48 -0.78
CA ASP A 64 -10.29 -15.86 0.46
C ASP A 64 -9.48 -16.83 1.33
N ALA A 65 -8.67 -17.70 0.73
CA ALA A 65 -7.85 -18.67 1.45
C ALA A 65 -6.56 -18.11 2.05
N GLU A 66 -6.19 -16.89 1.72
CA GLU A 66 -4.93 -16.30 2.15
C GLU A 66 -4.94 -15.88 3.63
N GLN A 67 -3.76 -15.96 4.28
CA GLN A 67 -3.63 -15.60 5.69
C GLN A 67 -3.99 -14.14 5.96
N LYS A 68 -3.63 -13.22 5.06
CA LYS A 68 -3.97 -11.80 5.23
C LYS A 68 -5.48 -11.56 5.20
N MET A 69 -6.24 -12.31 4.38
CA MET A 69 -7.71 -12.24 4.38
C MET A 69 -8.29 -12.65 5.73
N ARG A 70 -7.86 -13.79 6.27
CA ARG A 70 -8.28 -14.26 7.60
C ARG A 70 -7.93 -13.29 8.73
N ASN A 71 -6.82 -12.57 8.58
CA ASN A 71 -6.42 -11.54 9.54
C ASN A 71 -7.35 -10.34 9.47
N LEU A 72 -7.67 -9.86 8.25
CA LEU A 72 -8.56 -8.71 8.02
C LEU A 72 -9.99 -8.93 8.50
N GLU A 73 -10.50 -10.17 8.43
CA GLU A 73 -11.81 -10.52 9.01
C GLU A 73 -11.87 -10.32 10.53
N HIS A 74 -10.73 -10.40 11.19
CA HIS A 74 -10.61 -10.24 12.64
C HIS A 74 -10.19 -8.82 13.04
N ASP A 75 -9.18 -8.30 12.38
CA ASP A 75 -8.62 -6.97 12.64
C ASP A 75 -8.24 -6.30 11.30
N PRO A 76 -8.97 -5.24 10.88
CA PRO A 76 -8.72 -4.57 9.62
C PRO A 76 -7.57 -3.55 9.68
N HIS A 77 -6.94 -3.33 10.85
CA HIS A 77 -5.80 -2.43 10.96
C HIS A 77 -4.58 -3.03 10.25
N VAL A 78 -3.94 -2.21 9.44
CA VAL A 78 -2.78 -2.64 8.65
C VAL A 78 -1.68 -1.58 8.67
N VAL A 79 -0.46 -2.03 8.42
CA VAL A 79 0.63 -1.16 8.02
C VAL A 79 1.09 -1.57 6.63
N VAL A 80 1.17 -0.60 5.74
CA VAL A 80 1.73 -0.80 4.40
C VAL A 80 3.06 -0.06 4.33
N THR A 81 4.12 -0.73 3.90
CA THR A 81 5.42 -0.11 3.76
C THR A 81 5.90 -0.14 2.31
N ALA A 82 6.55 0.93 1.90
CA ALA A 82 7.29 1.01 0.65
C ALA A 82 8.75 1.37 1.00
N GLY A 83 9.69 0.57 0.51
CA GLY A 83 11.10 0.73 0.78
C GLY A 83 11.77 1.80 -0.09
N PRO A 84 13.09 1.94 0.04
CA PRO A 84 13.85 2.97 -0.67
C PRO A 84 13.71 2.82 -2.17
N LEU A 85 13.19 3.86 -2.80
CA LEU A 85 13.05 3.96 -4.25
C LEU A 85 14.28 4.61 -4.88
N GLY A 86 15.45 4.39 -4.32
CA GLY A 86 16.71 4.96 -4.80
C GLY A 86 17.78 3.88 -4.99
N ALA A 87 18.54 3.98 -6.08
CA ALA A 87 19.64 3.06 -6.41
C ALA A 87 20.91 3.32 -5.58
N ASP A 88 20.98 4.43 -4.83
CA ASP A 88 22.22 4.98 -4.29
C ASP A 88 22.50 4.57 -2.83
N GLY A 89 21.88 3.50 -2.36
CA GLY A 89 22.14 2.92 -1.04
C GLY A 89 21.40 3.59 0.12
N TRP A 90 21.83 3.29 1.33
CA TRP A 90 21.31 3.86 2.56
C TRP A 90 21.38 5.40 2.51
N GLY A 91 20.25 6.02 2.74
CA GLY A 91 20.20 7.47 2.81
C GLY A 91 19.71 8.20 1.58
N SER A 92 19.77 7.61 0.40
CA SER A 92 19.30 8.24 -0.84
C SER A 92 17.78 8.15 -1.02
N GLY A 93 17.14 7.21 -0.32
CA GLY A 93 15.72 6.95 -0.38
C GLY A 93 14.94 7.46 0.83
N LYS A 94 13.64 7.31 0.77
CA LYS A 94 12.73 7.50 1.90
C LYS A 94 11.94 6.22 2.08
N ASP A 95 12.06 5.63 3.27
CA ASP A 95 11.17 4.56 3.69
C ASP A 95 9.86 5.17 4.17
N VAL A 96 8.77 4.58 3.75
CA VAL A 96 7.44 5.05 4.12
C VAL A 96 6.66 3.93 4.76
N ALA A 97 6.00 4.21 5.89
CA ALA A 97 5.04 3.33 6.53
C ALA A 97 3.69 4.05 6.62
N VAL A 98 2.66 3.43 6.07
CA VAL A 98 1.28 3.91 6.05
C VAL A 98 0.47 3.06 7.03
N GLU A 99 -0.03 3.66 8.10
CA GLU A 99 -0.98 3.05 9.02
C GLU A 99 -2.40 3.42 8.58
N GLY A 100 -3.32 2.44 8.56
CA GLY A 100 -4.71 2.67 8.20
C GLY A 100 -5.58 1.44 8.38
N ILE A 101 -6.85 1.57 7.98
CA ILE A 101 -7.85 0.52 8.08
C ILE A 101 -8.20 0.02 6.68
N ALA A 102 -8.06 -1.28 6.46
CA ALA A 102 -8.42 -1.92 5.20
C ALA A 102 -9.95 -2.06 5.11
N THR A 103 -10.55 -1.50 4.06
CA THR A 103 -11.97 -1.62 3.76
C THR A 103 -12.16 -2.24 2.37
N ARG A 104 -13.15 -3.13 2.24
CA ARG A 104 -13.45 -3.76 0.96
C ARG A 104 -13.95 -2.73 -0.06
N VAL A 105 -13.55 -2.90 -1.31
CA VAL A 105 -14.04 -2.13 -2.46
C VAL A 105 -15.10 -2.95 -3.19
N ASP A 106 -16.35 -2.43 -3.23
CA ASP A 106 -17.47 -3.07 -3.90
C ASP A 106 -17.95 -2.26 -5.13
N ASP A 107 -17.40 -1.07 -5.37
CA ASP A 107 -17.71 -0.24 -6.54
C ASP A 107 -17.06 -0.82 -7.80
N GLU A 108 -17.87 -1.39 -8.69
CA GLU A 108 -17.40 -2.00 -9.94
C GLU A 108 -16.70 -1.01 -10.88
N VAL A 109 -17.08 0.27 -10.87
CA VAL A 109 -16.43 1.28 -11.73
C VAL A 109 -15.02 1.51 -11.22
N LEU A 110 -14.85 1.67 -9.91
CA LEU A 110 -13.53 1.79 -9.29
C LEU A 110 -12.70 0.52 -9.50
N LEU A 111 -13.29 -0.67 -9.35
CA LEU A 111 -12.60 -1.94 -9.57
C LEU A 111 -12.03 -2.05 -10.99
N ARG A 112 -12.79 -1.67 -12.03
CA ARG A 112 -12.29 -1.66 -13.41
C ARG A 112 -11.16 -0.65 -13.60
N GLN A 113 -11.28 0.53 -13.03
CA GLN A 113 -10.20 1.53 -13.08
C GLN A 113 -8.92 1.04 -12.39
N LEU A 114 -9.06 0.36 -11.26
CA LEU A 114 -7.94 -0.24 -10.54
C LEU A 114 -7.30 -1.38 -11.35
N ALA A 115 -8.08 -2.25 -11.99
CA ALA A 115 -7.60 -3.31 -12.87
C ALA A 115 -6.72 -2.76 -14.01
N ASP A 116 -7.19 -1.70 -14.68
CA ASP A 116 -6.43 -0.99 -15.72
C ASP A 116 -5.14 -0.37 -15.16
N GLU A 117 -5.18 0.15 -13.95
CA GLU A 117 -4.02 0.75 -13.31
C GLU A 117 -2.97 -0.29 -12.92
N TRP A 118 -3.40 -1.46 -12.42
CA TRP A 118 -2.50 -2.60 -12.17
C TRP A 118 -1.80 -3.04 -13.44
N THR A 119 -2.56 -3.26 -14.51
CA THR A 119 -2.04 -3.65 -15.83
C THR A 119 -0.97 -2.65 -16.32
N ARG A 120 -1.24 -1.37 -16.18
CA ARG A 120 -0.32 -0.31 -16.61
C ARG A 120 0.92 -0.24 -15.72
N LYS A 121 0.75 -0.29 -14.41
CA LYS A 121 1.85 -0.18 -13.43
C LYS A 121 2.83 -1.34 -13.54
N TYR A 122 2.32 -2.53 -13.77
CA TYR A 122 3.13 -3.77 -13.83
C TYR A 122 3.36 -4.26 -15.26
N ALA A 123 3.25 -3.37 -16.25
CA ALA A 123 3.55 -3.64 -17.66
C ALA A 123 2.86 -4.89 -18.24
N GLY A 124 1.66 -5.21 -17.76
CA GLY A 124 0.89 -6.37 -18.18
C GLY A 124 1.18 -7.66 -17.39
N ASP A 125 2.12 -7.64 -16.46
CA ASP A 125 2.41 -8.82 -15.61
C ASP A 125 1.23 -9.18 -14.71
N TRP A 126 0.38 -8.21 -14.39
CA TRP A 126 -0.86 -8.40 -13.66
C TRP A 126 -2.03 -7.83 -14.44
N GLN A 127 -2.87 -8.72 -14.97
CA GLN A 127 -4.09 -8.39 -15.70
C GLN A 127 -5.30 -8.98 -14.99
N TRP A 128 -6.33 -8.18 -14.82
CA TRP A 128 -7.50 -8.56 -14.07
C TRP A 128 -8.79 -8.38 -14.87
N GLU A 129 -9.64 -9.38 -14.87
CA GLU A 129 -11.04 -9.25 -15.21
C GLU A 129 -11.86 -8.96 -13.96
N VAL A 130 -12.77 -8.00 -14.04
CA VAL A 130 -13.67 -7.66 -12.92
C VAL A 130 -15.01 -8.37 -13.14
N ARG A 131 -15.36 -9.27 -12.24
CA ARG A 131 -16.64 -9.97 -12.20
C ARG A 131 -17.13 -10.07 -10.76
N GLU A 132 -18.41 -9.80 -10.52
CA GLU A 132 -19.07 -9.98 -9.21
C GLU A 132 -18.31 -9.30 -8.05
N GLY A 133 -17.74 -8.12 -8.29
CA GLY A 133 -16.99 -7.37 -7.29
C GLY A 133 -15.64 -7.99 -6.92
N ARG A 134 -15.05 -8.82 -7.80
CA ARG A 134 -13.77 -9.49 -7.59
C ARG A 134 -12.83 -9.34 -8.78
N PHE A 135 -11.55 -9.53 -8.54
CA PHE A 135 -10.50 -9.62 -9.54
C PHE A 135 -10.22 -11.07 -9.88
N PHE A 136 -10.30 -11.41 -11.18
CA PHE A 136 -9.92 -12.70 -11.73
C PHE A 136 -8.67 -12.51 -12.58
N GLU A 137 -7.60 -13.21 -12.25
CA GLU A 137 -6.33 -13.07 -12.93
C GLU A 137 -6.35 -13.69 -14.32
N LEU A 138 -5.89 -12.91 -15.33
CA LEU A 138 -5.78 -13.31 -16.73
C LEU A 138 -4.34 -13.44 -17.21
N SER A 139 -3.34 -13.14 -16.35
CA SER A 139 -1.92 -13.15 -16.67
C SER A 139 -1.18 -14.27 -15.95
N HIS A 140 0.06 -14.54 -16.34
CA HIS A 140 0.94 -15.56 -15.75
C HIS A 140 0.33 -16.96 -15.72
N GLN A 141 -0.20 -17.35 -14.58
CA GLN A 141 -0.80 -18.67 -14.36
C GLN A 141 -2.32 -18.57 -14.17
N GLY A 142 -2.87 -17.37 -14.26
CA GLY A 142 -4.30 -17.13 -14.14
C GLY A 142 -5.01 -17.27 -15.48
N ASP A 143 -6.01 -18.13 -15.53
CA ASP A 143 -6.88 -18.34 -16.68
C ASP A 143 -8.28 -17.72 -16.49
N GLY A 144 -8.43 -16.86 -15.48
CA GLY A 144 -9.70 -16.26 -15.09
C GLY A 144 -10.64 -17.21 -14.37
N THR A 145 -10.19 -18.38 -13.98
CA THR A 145 -10.95 -19.34 -13.16
C THR A 145 -10.68 -19.14 -11.65
N GLY A 146 -11.36 -19.92 -10.81
CA GLY A 146 -11.24 -19.84 -9.35
C GLY A 146 -12.19 -18.83 -8.73
N ASP A 147 -11.98 -18.57 -7.43
CA ASP A 147 -12.92 -17.78 -6.61
C ASP A 147 -12.69 -16.25 -6.74
N GLY A 148 -11.67 -15.83 -7.50
CA GLY A 148 -11.28 -14.44 -7.62
C GLY A 148 -10.71 -13.84 -6.32
N ALA A 149 -10.15 -12.65 -6.40
CA ALA A 149 -9.59 -11.93 -5.28
C ALA A 149 -10.45 -10.73 -4.89
N LEU A 150 -10.62 -10.48 -3.60
CA LEU A 150 -11.26 -9.28 -3.07
C LEU A 150 -10.26 -8.12 -3.08
N VAL A 151 -10.74 -6.93 -3.44
CA VAL A 151 -9.92 -5.71 -3.42
C VAL A 151 -10.21 -4.90 -2.17
N PHE A 152 -9.17 -4.39 -1.57
CA PHE A 152 -9.23 -3.56 -0.37
C PHE A 152 -8.59 -2.20 -0.61
N ARG A 153 -9.17 -1.19 0.02
CA ARG A 153 -8.67 0.19 0.10
C ARG A 153 -8.14 0.45 1.50
N VAL A 154 -6.97 1.08 1.60
CA VAL A 154 -6.37 1.54 2.86
C VAL A 154 -6.12 3.05 2.75
N PRO A 155 -7.07 3.90 3.19
CA PRO A 155 -6.79 5.31 3.38
C PRO A 155 -5.80 5.45 4.55
N PRO A 156 -4.86 6.39 4.50
CA PRO A 156 -3.95 6.61 5.61
C PRO A 156 -4.65 7.32 6.78
N ASP A 157 -4.44 6.82 7.98
CA ASP A 157 -4.68 7.56 9.23
C ASP A 157 -3.43 8.32 9.65
N LYS A 158 -2.27 7.64 9.45
CA LYS A 158 -0.96 8.17 9.76
C LYS A 158 0.08 7.63 8.79
N VAL A 159 1.00 8.51 8.38
CA VAL A 159 2.15 8.12 7.57
C VAL A 159 3.43 8.53 8.26
N LEU A 160 4.36 7.58 8.36
CA LEU A 160 5.73 7.81 8.82
C LEU A 160 6.65 7.80 7.60
N VAL A 161 7.52 8.79 7.51
CA VAL A 161 8.53 8.89 6.46
C VAL A 161 9.89 9.00 7.12
N PHE A 162 10.81 8.17 6.68
CA PHE A 162 12.19 8.13 7.16
C PHE A 162 13.14 8.54 6.04
N GLY A 163 14.10 9.39 6.33
CA GLY A 163 15.11 9.82 5.35
C GLY A 163 16.25 10.59 6.02
N ASP A 164 17.41 10.61 5.39
CA ASP A 164 18.65 11.14 5.97
C ASP A 164 18.56 12.59 6.41
N GLN A 165 17.96 13.43 5.58
CA GLN A 165 17.98 14.87 5.83
C GLN A 165 17.07 15.30 6.98
N HIS A 166 15.89 14.67 7.08
CA HIS A 166 14.86 15.04 8.06
C HIS A 166 14.68 14.01 9.19
N GLY A 167 15.28 12.80 9.05
CA GLY A 167 15.05 11.70 9.98
C GLY A 167 13.61 11.19 9.88
N GLN A 168 12.90 11.13 11.00
CA GLN A 168 11.50 10.69 11.04
C GLN A 168 10.54 11.88 10.92
N THR A 169 9.62 11.80 9.96
CA THR A 169 8.52 12.76 9.78
C THR A 169 7.18 12.02 9.86
N THR A 170 6.18 12.66 10.48
CA THR A 170 4.82 12.11 10.64
C THR A 170 3.80 13.00 9.94
N TYR A 171 2.89 12.38 9.19
CA TYR A 171 1.68 13.00 8.64
C TYR A 171 0.45 12.36 9.29
N ARG A 172 -0.62 13.15 9.50
CA ARG A 172 -1.92 12.67 10.02
C ARG A 172 -3.05 13.16 9.10
N PHE A 173 -4.07 12.33 8.92
CA PHE A 173 -5.18 12.54 7.99
C PHE A 173 -6.51 12.52 8.73
#